data_c7f677f953f8ee041934cb1704667c30
#
_entry.id   c7f677f953f8ee041934cb1704667c30
#
_cell.length_a   1.000
_cell.length_b   1.000
_cell.length_c   1.000
_cell.angle_alpha   90.00
_cell.angle_beta   90.00
_cell.angle_gamma   90.00
#
_symmetry.space_group_name_H-M   'P 1'
#
loop_
_entity.id
_entity.type
_entity.pdbx_description
1 polymer ?
#
loop_
_entity_poly.entity_id
_entity_poly.type
_entity_poly.pdbx_seq_one_letter_code
_entity_poly.pdbx_strand_id
1 'polypeptide(L)'
;HSSAERMILPDSALAIDYILDTFTRVVEGMLVFPENMMRNLELTKGIVFSERVLLALVESGLDRTSAYELVQRHALAAWDKNEDFRESVKSDPDVTSRLGADEVAGLFDYGYYLRHVGRTFSRLGFASKEYAGATA
;
A
#
# COMPACT_ATOMS: atom_id res chain seq x y z
N HIS A 1 40.39 -23.55 -9.96
CA HIS A 1 38.94 -23.21 -9.99
C HIS A 1 38.10 -24.35 -9.42
N SER A 2 38.24 -25.61 -9.86
CA SER A 2 37.34 -26.71 -9.41
C SER A 2 37.45 -27.08 -7.92
N SER A 3 38.56 -26.81 -7.25
CA SER A 3 38.71 -27.07 -5.80
C SER A 3 37.91 -26.09 -4.95
N ALA A 4 37.85 -24.80 -5.35
CA ALA A 4 37.03 -23.81 -4.70
C ALA A 4 35.53 -24.10 -4.89
N GLU A 5 35.10 -24.47 -6.08
CA GLU A 5 33.70 -24.82 -6.38
C GLU A 5 33.22 -26.05 -5.59
N ARG A 6 34.10 -27.04 -5.34
CA ARG A 6 33.76 -28.19 -4.49
C ARG A 6 33.42 -27.83 -3.02
N MET A 7 33.94 -26.72 -2.56
CA MET A 7 33.62 -26.20 -1.20
C MET A 7 32.45 -25.24 -1.24
N ILE A 8 32.45 -24.28 -2.17
CA ILE A 8 31.45 -23.22 -2.23
C ILE A 8 30.06 -23.78 -2.52
N LEU A 9 29.90 -24.70 -3.46
CA LEU A 9 28.60 -25.22 -3.85
C LEU A 9 27.89 -25.99 -2.72
N PRO A 10 28.54 -26.99 -2.08
CA PRO A 10 27.92 -27.69 -0.94
C PRO A 10 27.62 -26.76 0.24
N ASP A 11 28.55 -25.88 0.61
CA ASP A 11 28.39 -24.99 1.73
C ASP A 11 27.24 -24.00 1.49
N SER A 12 27.11 -23.49 0.27
CA SER A 12 26.00 -22.63 -0.13
C SER A 12 24.66 -23.38 -0.07
N ALA A 13 24.61 -24.63 -0.51
CA ALA A 13 23.41 -25.45 -0.46
C ALA A 13 22.97 -25.72 1.00
N LEU A 14 23.91 -26.08 1.88
CA LEU A 14 23.64 -26.27 3.29
C LEU A 14 23.16 -24.98 3.99
N ALA A 15 23.79 -23.85 3.64
CA ALA A 15 23.37 -22.55 4.17
C ALA A 15 21.95 -22.18 3.73
N ILE A 16 21.60 -22.41 2.46
CA ILE A 16 20.26 -22.15 1.94
C ILE A 16 19.23 -23.05 2.63
N ASP A 17 19.51 -24.34 2.77
CA ASP A 17 18.62 -25.29 3.46
C ASP A 17 18.34 -24.83 4.91
N TYR A 18 19.39 -24.48 5.66
CA TYR A 18 19.25 -23.97 7.02
C TYR A 18 18.44 -22.66 7.09
N ILE A 19 18.69 -21.74 6.16
CA ILE A 19 17.96 -20.45 6.07
C ILE A 19 16.48 -20.71 5.80
N LEU A 20 16.15 -21.59 4.87
CA LEU A 20 14.76 -21.90 4.51
C LEU A 20 14.01 -22.56 5.68
N ASP A 21 14.63 -23.52 6.35
CA ASP A 21 14.04 -24.17 7.53
C ASP A 21 13.81 -23.16 8.66
N THR A 22 14.81 -22.33 8.94
CA THR A 22 14.69 -21.28 9.97
C THR A 22 13.62 -20.24 9.60
N PHE A 23 13.58 -19.80 8.36
CA PHE A 23 12.58 -18.84 7.88
C PHE A 23 11.16 -19.42 7.92
N THR A 24 11.01 -20.70 7.57
CA THR A 24 9.72 -21.39 7.68
C THR A 24 9.19 -21.34 9.10
N ARG A 25 10.02 -21.68 10.08
CA ARG A 25 9.63 -21.60 11.51
C ARG A 25 9.25 -20.19 11.96
N VAL A 26 9.95 -19.16 11.46
CA VAL A 26 9.61 -17.75 11.74
C VAL A 26 8.24 -17.40 11.18
N VAL A 27 7.96 -17.80 9.93
CA VAL A 27 6.67 -17.51 9.28
C VAL A 27 5.53 -18.28 9.97
N GLU A 28 5.72 -19.56 10.30
CA GLU A 28 4.73 -20.37 11.02
C GLU A 28 4.41 -19.82 12.41
N GLY A 29 5.41 -19.24 13.08
CA GLY A 29 5.24 -18.61 14.40
C GLY A 29 4.79 -17.14 14.36
N MET A 30 4.54 -16.58 13.19
CA MET A 30 4.19 -15.16 13.03
C MET A 30 2.81 -14.85 13.61
N LEU A 31 2.75 -13.87 14.50
CA LEU A 31 1.50 -13.35 15.03
C LEU A 31 1.05 -12.12 14.24
N VAL A 32 -0.17 -12.16 13.71
CA VAL A 32 -0.77 -11.07 12.95
C VAL A 32 -1.83 -10.38 13.81
N PHE A 33 -1.74 -9.07 13.94
CA PHE A 33 -2.67 -8.22 14.68
C PHE A 33 -3.39 -7.24 13.75
N PRO A 34 -4.46 -7.63 13.06
CA PRO A 34 -5.12 -6.80 12.04
C PRO A 34 -5.57 -5.43 12.56
N GLU A 35 -6.08 -5.39 13.80
CA GLU A 35 -6.51 -4.13 14.42
C GLU A 35 -5.35 -3.15 14.63
N ASN A 36 -4.17 -3.67 15.02
CA ASN A 36 -2.97 -2.85 15.15
C ASN A 36 -2.46 -2.37 13.80
N MET A 37 -2.55 -3.22 12.77
CA MET A 37 -2.18 -2.85 11.40
C MET A 37 -3.07 -1.71 10.89
N MET A 38 -4.39 -1.82 11.06
CA MET A 38 -5.33 -0.77 10.68
C MET A 38 -5.07 0.52 11.45
N ARG A 39 -4.89 0.43 12.77
CA ARG A 39 -4.56 1.60 13.60
C ARG A 39 -3.28 2.30 13.12
N ASN A 40 -2.26 1.54 12.70
CA ASN A 40 -1.01 2.11 12.18
C ASN A 40 -1.23 2.81 10.82
N LEU A 41 -2.08 2.29 9.94
CA LEU A 41 -2.46 2.97 8.70
C LEU A 41 -3.19 4.29 8.98
N GLU A 42 -4.06 4.31 9.99
CA GLU A 42 -4.83 5.48 10.38
C GLU A 42 -4.01 6.55 11.15
N LEU A 43 -2.80 6.25 11.59
CA LEU A 43 -1.91 7.24 12.24
C LEU A 43 -1.67 8.48 11.38
N THR A 44 -1.62 8.31 10.07
CA THR A 44 -1.42 9.40 9.11
C THR A 44 -2.70 10.14 8.72
N LYS A 45 -3.86 9.75 9.31
CA LYS A 45 -5.16 10.38 9.05
C LYS A 45 -5.48 10.56 7.56
N GLY A 46 -5.17 9.54 6.79
CA GLY A 46 -5.47 9.49 5.37
C GLY A 46 -4.41 10.05 4.43
N ILE A 47 -3.28 10.60 4.91
CA ILE A 47 -2.19 11.08 4.03
C ILE A 47 -1.67 9.96 3.10
N VAL A 48 -1.79 8.70 3.49
CA VAL A 48 -1.46 7.54 2.65
C VAL A 48 -2.14 7.56 1.27
N PHE A 49 -3.27 8.25 1.15
CA PHE A 49 -4.03 8.39 -0.11
C PHE A 49 -3.61 9.59 -0.96
N SER A 50 -2.64 10.40 -0.53
CA SER A 50 -2.26 11.64 -1.22
C SER A 50 -1.87 11.43 -2.68
N GLU A 51 -1.19 10.33 -3.02
CA GLU A 51 -0.85 9.99 -4.40
C GLU A 51 -2.11 9.75 -5.25
N ARG A 52 -3.12 9.06 -4.73
CA ARG A 52 -4.38 8.82 -5.46
C ARG A 52 -5.12 10.13 -5.75
N VAL A 53 -5.16 11.03 -4.78
CA VAL A 53 -5.76 12.37 -4.96
C VAL A 53 -4.99 13.15 -6.02
N LEU A 54 -3.66 13.13 -5.96
CA LEU A 54 -2.80 13.78 -6.97
C LEU A 54 -3.10 13.27 -8.39
N LEU A 55 -3.13 11.94 -8.55
CA LEU A 55 -3.35 11.33 -9.86
C LEU A 55 -4.75 11.64 -10.39
N ALA A 56 -5.78 11.57 -9.58
CA ALA A 56 -7.14 11.91 -9.97
C ALA A 56 -7.26 13.38 -10.42
N LEU A 57 -6.63 14.30 -9.71
CA LEU A 57 -6.59 15.72 -10.10
C LEU A 57 -5.87 15.93 -11.44
N VAL A 58 -4.77 15.23 -11.68
CA VAL A 58 -4.07 15.28 -12.98
C VAL A 58 -4.94 14.69 -14.09
N GLU A 59 -5.61 13.58 -13.85
CA GLU A 59 -6.54 12.95 -14.79
C GLU A 59 -7.75 13.85 -15.10
N SER A 60 -8.19 14.68 -14.15
CA SER A 60 -9.23 15.72 -14.37
C SER A 60 -8.76 16.90 -15.22
N GLY A 61 -7.49 16.93 -15.62
CA GLY A 61 -6.90 17.99 -16.46
C GLY A 61 -6.17 19.09 -15.70
N LEU A 62 -5.96 18.94 -14.37
CA LEU A 62 -5.11 19.87 -13.63
C LEU A 62 -3.63 19.57 -13.95
N ASP A 63 -2.83 20.62 -14.16
CA ASP A 63 -1.40 20.42 -14.36
C ASP A 63 -0.74 19.80 -13.11
N ARG A 64 0.31 18.99 -13.33
CA ARG A 64 0.92 18.19 -12.26
C ARG A 64 1.48 19.04 -11.11
N THR A 65 2.00 20.21 -11.40
CA THR A 65 2.60 21.08 -10.39
C THR A 65 1.52 21.65 -9.49
N SER A 66 0.45 22.20 -10.07
CA SER A 66 -0.71 22.71 -9.33
C SER A 66 -1.42 21.61 -8.52
N ALA A 67 -1.56 20.40 -9.09
CA ALA A 67 -2.11 19.26 -8.37
C ALA A 67 -1.23 18.86 -7.17
N TYR A 68 0.08 18.87 -7.35
CA TYR A 68 1.02 18.58 -6.27
C TYR A 68 0.94 19.62 -5.15
N GLU A 69 0.95 20.92 -5.47
CA GLU A 69 0.85 22.00 -4.49
C GLU A 69 -0.46 21.94 -3.71
N LEU A 70 -1.57 21.64 -4.40
CA LEU A 70 -2.88 21.47 -3.78
C LEU A 70 -2.87 20.31 -2.76
N VAL A 71 -2.41 19.13 -3.16
CA VAL A 71 -2.35 17.95 -2.29
C VAL A 71 -1.36 18.15 -1.14
N GLN A 72 -0.20 18.76 -1.42
CA GLN A 72 0.81 19.05 -0.40
C GLN A 72 0.27 19.98 0.68
N ARG A 73 -0.51 21.00 0.33
CA ARG A 73 -1.15 21.91 1.29
C ARG A 73 -2.01 21.15 2.29
N HIS A 74 -2.84 20.20 1.82
CA HIS A 74 -3.68 19.36 2.68
C HIS A 74 -2.86 18.38 3.51
N ALA A 75 -1.83 17.77 2.91
CA ALA A 75 -0.98 16.81 3.63
C ALA A 75 -0.18 17.47 4.76
N LEU A 76 0.35 18.68 4.53
CA LEU A 76 1.05 19.45 5.57
C LEU A 76 0.09 19.93 6.66
N ALA A 77 -1.11 20.39 6.32
CA ALA A 77 -2.13 20.76 7.30
C ALA A 77 -2.53 19.56 8.18
N ALA A 78 -2.71 18.39 7.57
CA ALA A 78 -3.02 17.16 8.30
C ALA A 78 -1.88 16.77 9.25
N TRP A 79 -0.63 16.90 8.82
CA TRP A 79 0.54 16.58 9.63
C TRP A 79 0.75 17.58 10.78
N ASP A 80 0.78 18.89 10.48
CA ASP A 80 1.13 19.93 11.43
C ASP A 80 0.00 20.21 12.44
N LYS A 81 -1.25 20.17 11.99
CA LYS A 81 -2.43 20.51 12.80
C LYS A 81 -3.17 19.28 13.30
N ASN A 82 -2.71 18.08 12.96
CA ASN A 82 -3.39 16.83 13.32
C ASN A 82 -4.84 16.73 12.77
N GLU A 83 -5.09 17.34 11.61
CA GLU A 83 -6.37 17.30 10.89
C GLU A 83 -6.52 16.01 10.08
N ASP A 84 -7.77 15.65 9.72
CA ASP A 84 -7.99 14.52 8.82
C ASP A 84 -7.81 14.97 7.36
N PHE A 85 -6.85 14.39 6.67
CA PHE A 85 -6.55 14.68 5.27
C PHE A 85 -7.74 14.44 4.36
N ARG A 86 -8.51 13.36 4.62
CA ARG A 86 -9.67 12.99 3.81
C ARG A 86 -10.77 14.04 3.89
N GLU A 87 -11.08 14.51 5.11
CA GLU A 87 -12.11 15.52 5.32
C GLU A 87 -11.68 16.89 4.75
N SER A 88 -10.40 17.22 4.90
CA SER A 88 -9.83 18.44 4.31
C SER A 88 -9.94 18.43 2.78
N VAL A 89 -9.62 17.32 2.12
CA VAL A 89 -9.71 17.17 0.66
C VAL A 89 -11.18 17.20 0.18
N LYS A 90 -12.09 16.49 0.88
CA LYS A 90 -13.52 16.46 0.54
C LYS A 90 -14.20 17.82 0.64
N SER A 91 -13.71 18.70 1.51
CA SER A 91 -14.29 20.03 1.74
C SER A 91 -13.66 21.12 0.88
N ASP A 92 -12.59 20.85 0.13
CA ASP A 92 -11.90 21.85 -0.69
C ASP A 92 -12.64 22.08 -2.02
N PRO A 93 -13.09 23.32 -2.30
CA PRO A 93 -13.74 23.67 -3.56
C PRO A 93 -12.84 23.45 -4.80
N ASP A 94 -11.51 23.61 -4.68
CA ASP A 94 -10.57 23.38 -5.78
C ASP A 94 -10.51 21.90 -6.18
N VAL A 95 -10.81 21.00 -5.24
CA VAL A 95 -10.93 19.55 -5.48
C VAL A 95 -12.33 19.22 -5.98
N THR A 96 -13.37 19.63 -5.24
CA THR A 96 -14.76 19.21 -5.49
C THR A 96 -15.37 19.80 -6.75
N SER A 97 -14.86 20.95 -7.24
CA SER A 97 -15.25 21.49 -8.54
C SER A 97 -14.72 20.69 -9.74
N ARG A 98 -13.71 19.86 -9.54
CA ARG A 98 -13.06 19.04 -10.59
C ARG A 98 -13.46 17.58 -10.52
N LEU A 99 -13.55 17.05 -9.32
CA LEU A 99 -13.90 15.66 -9.02
C LEU A 99 -15.26 15.63 -8.34
N GLY A 100 -16.15 14.78 -8.78
CA GLY A 100 -17.45 14.58 -8.13
C GLY A 100 -17.27 14.08 -6.68
N ALA A 101 -18.26 14.37 -5.82
CA ALA A 101 -18.20 13.97 -4.41
C ALA A 101 -18.02 12.45 -4.22
N ASP A 102 -18.70 11.64 -5.03
CA ASP A 102 -18.59 10.18 -4.99
C ASP A 102 -17.21 9.71 -5.48
N GLU A 103 -16.63 10.39 -6.48
CA GLU A 103 -15.29 10.11 -6.98
C GLU A 103 -14.24 10.39 -5.89
N VAL A 104 -14.33 11.57 -5.26
CA VAL A 104 -13.44 11.93 -4.13
C VAL A 104 -13.56 10.92 -2.99
N ALA A 105 -14.78 10.51 -2.62
CA ALA A 105 -14.99 9.50 -1.59
C ALA A 105 -14.33 8.16 -1.94
N GLY A 106 -14.41 7.73 -3.20
CA GLY A 106 -13.80 6.49 -3.70
C GLY A 106 -12.27 6.50 -3.72
N LEU A 107 -11.62 7.68 -3.62
CA LEU A 107 -10.16 7.76 -3.55
C LEU A 107 -9.59 7.20 -2.23
N PHE A 108 -10.40 7.16 -1.19
CA PHE A 108 -9.98 6.79 0.17
C PHE A 108 -10.26 5.32 0.52
N ASP A 109 -10.27 4.46 -0.49
CA ASP A 109 -10.45 3.01 -0.33
C ASP A 109 -9.10 2.28 -0.28
N TYR A 110 -8.83 1.56 0.81
CA TYR A 110 -7.66 0.68 0.95
C TYR A 110 -7.68 -0.50 -0.02
N GLY A 111 -8.87 -0.98 -0.41
CA GLY A 111 -9.04 -2.07 -1.36
C GLY A 111 -8.38 -1.79 -2.72
N TYR A 112 -8.30 -0.53 -3.11
CA TYR A 112 -7.60 -0.14 -4.33
C TYR A 112 -6.15 -0.63 -4.37
N TYR A 113 -5.42 -0.58 -3.26
CA TYR A 113 -4.04 -1.05 -3.19
C TYR A 113 -3.93 -2.57 -3.20
N LEU A 114 -5.00 -3.27 -2.86
CA LEU A 114 -5.06 -4.73 -2.81
C LEU A 114 -5.55 -5.36 -4.11
N ARG A 115 -6.01 -4.58 -5.11
CA ARG A 115 -6.64 -5.07 -6.35
C ARG A 115 -5.80 -6.07 -7.16
N HIS A 116 -4.50 -6.11 -6.96
CA HIS A 116 -3.60 -7.01 -7.69
C HIS A 116 -3.06 -8.17 -6.84
N VAL A 117 -3.37 -8.22 -5.55
CA VAL A 117 -2.89 -9.26 -4.63
C VAL A 117 -3.32 -10.65 -5.11
N GLY A 118 -4.57 -10.81 -5.56
CA GLY A 118 -5.09 -12.07 -6.09
C GLY A 118 -4.28 -12.64 -7.27
N ARG A 119 -3.70 -11.78 -8.11
CA ARG A 119 -2.84 -12.25 -9.23
C ARG A 119 -1.55 -12.91 -8.71
N THR A 120 -0.98 -12.38 -7.63
CA THR A 120 0.23 -12.96 -7.00
C THR A 120 -0.08 -14.34 -6.43
N PHE A 121 -1.17 -14.47 -5.69
CA PHE A 121 -1.60 -15.75 -5.14
C PHE A 121 -1.93 -16.78 -6.22
N SER A 122 -2.63 -16.37 -7.28
CA SER A 122 -2.92 -17.26 -8.42
C SER A 122 -1.65 -17.78 -9.10
N ARG A 123 -0.63 -16.93 -9.25
CA ARG A 123 0.67 -17.35 -9.83
C ARG A 123 1.42 -18.35 -8.96
N LEU A 124 1.19 -18.34 -7.66
CA LEU A 124 1.75 -19.29 -6.70
C LEU A 124 0.93 -20.58 -6.57
N GLY A 125 -0.17 -20.72 -7.32
CA GLY A 125 -1.03 -21.89 -7.28
C GLY A 125 -2.06 -21.88 -6.14
N PHE A 126 -2.19 -20.78 -5.39
CA PHE A 126 -3.22 -20.64 -4.38
C PHE A 126 -4.56 -20.27 -5.04
N ALA A 127 -5.62 -20.99 -4.71
CA ALA A 127 -6.94 -20.75 -5.29
C ALA A 127 -7.49 -19.38 -4.86
N SER A 128 -7.98 -18.61 -5.82
CA SER A 128 -8.47 -17.23 -5.66
C SER A 128 -9.70 -17.07 -4.75
N LYS A 129 -10.36 -18.16 -4.32
CA LYS A 129 -11.60 -18.11 -3.54
C LYS A 129 -11.44 -17.60 -2.11
N GLU A 130 -10.28 -17.78 -1.48
CA GLU A 130 -10.04 -17.29 -0.11
C GLU A 130 -9.68 -15.80 -0.06
N TYR A 131 -9.24 -15.22 -1.17
CA TYR A 131 -8.76 -13.83 -1.23
C TYR A 131 -9.72 -12.88 -1.97
N ALA A 132 -10.81 -13.39 -2.53
CA ALA A 132 -11.86 -12.59 -3.16
C ALA A 132 -12.70 -11.78 -2.16
N GLY A 133 -12.62 -12.09 -0.87
CA GLY A 133 -13.34 -11.40 0.20
C GLY A 133 -12.66 -10.13 0.74
N ALA A 134 -11.46 -9.79 0.27
CA ALA A 134 -10.74 -8.59 0.69
C ALA A 134 -11.06 -7.34 -0.17
N THR A 135 -12.03 -7.48 -1.09
CA THR A 135 -12.49 -6.41 -1.99
C THR A 135 -13.96 -6.02 -1.73
N ALA A 136 -14.39 -6.08 -0.47
CA ALA A 136 -15.69 -5.55 -0.05
C ALA A 136 -15.49 -4.44 0.97
#